data_1eb3a7b556f4aa86d0abab1c656dc873
#
_entry.id   1eb3a7b556f4aa86d0abab1c656dc873
#
_cell.length_a   1.000
_cell.length_b   1.000
_cell.length_c   1.000
_cell.angle_alpha   90.00
_cell.angle_beta   90.00
_cell.angle_gamma   90.00
#
_symmetry.space_group_name_H-M   'P 1'
#
loop_
_entity.id
_entity.type
_entity.pdbx_description
1 polymer ?
#
loop_
_entity_poly.entity_id
_entity_poly.type
_entity_poly.pdbx_seq_one_letter_code
_entity_poly.pdbx_strand_id
1 'polypeptide(L)'
;MQFEAIRVITWSVEDPTASLAAFTGALGLREVASGQLSERQAIAWGLPSMAGSPFAAVMSTDRPRVLLRFVGCDASAPVAPLSTFGWNAAELHVRDVNALAGRLQAGPFEIIGPPRDLLGNGAVQAMQVLGPGSELLYLTQISQSGMQHTYGRAAAEVGRPFIVVLGVR
;
A
#
# COMPACT_ATOMS: atom_id res chain seq x y z
N MET A 1 -25.37 0.91 0.50
CA MET A 1 -24.30 1.55 -0.33
C MET A 1 -23.39 0.43 -0.79
N GLN A 2 -23.21 0.25 -2.08
CA GLN A 2 -22.32 -0.78 -2.65
C GLN A 2 -21.01 -0.10 -3.07
N PHE A 3 -19.89 -0.57 -2.55
CA PHE A 3 -18.58 -0.10 -3.00
C PHE A 3 -18.20 -0.84 -4.28
N GLU A 4 -17.97 -0.11 -5.36
CA GLU A 4 -17.65 -0.70 -6.67
C GLU A 4 -16.17 -1.01 -6.83
N ALA A 5 -15.27 -0.18 -6.30
CA ALA A 5 -13.83 -0.35 -6.44
C ALA A 5 -13.04 0.53 -5.47
N ILE A 6 -11.84 0.07 -5.11
CA ILE A 6 -10.81 0.90 -4.48
C ILE A 6 -10.27 1.85 -5.57
N ARG A 7 -10.23 3.15 -5.28
CA ARG A 7 -9.70 4.17 -6.21
C ARG A 7 -8.42 4.81 -5.69
N VAL A 8 -8.40 5.07 -4.39
CA VAL A 8 -7.29 5.74 -3.71
C VAL A 8 -7.12 5.12 -2.33
N ILE A 9 -5.89 4.86 -1.95
CA ILE A 9 -5.49 4.59 -0.57
C ILE A 9 -4.57 5.73 -0.16
N THR A 10 -4.82 6.30 1.02
CA THR A 10 -4.01 7.43 1.52
C THR A 10 -3.47 7.07 2.90
N TRP A 11 -2.18 7.25 3.08
CA TRP A 11 -1.51 7.21 4.37
C TRP A 11 -1.10 8.61 4.80
N SER A 12 -1.28 8.89 6.09
CA SER A 12 -0.61 9.99 6.76
C SER A 12 0.77 9.52 7.16
N VAL A 13 1.80 10.22 6.73
CA VAL A 13 3.20 9.85 6.94
C VAL A 13 3.99 11.08 7.41
N GLU A 14 5.10 10.87 8.08
CA GLU A 14 5.98 11.98 8.48
C GLU A 14 6.68 12.58 7.25
N ASP A 15 7.24 11.73 6.38
CA ASP A 15 7.96 12.15 5.17
C ASP A 15 7.42 11.45 3.91
N PRO A 16 6.56 12.13 3.13
CA PRO A 16 6.08 11.61 1.84
C PRO A 16 7.19 11.34 0.82
N THR A 17 8.33 12.02 0.94
CA THR A 17 9.47 11.83 0.01
C THR A 17 10.16 10.50 0.28
N ALA A 18 10.34 10.15 1.55
CA ALA A 18 10.87 8.84 1.94
C ALA A 18 9.96 7.70 1.48
N SER A 19 8.64 7.83 1.68
CA SER A 19 7.66 6.88 1.17
C SER A 19 7.70 6.78 -0.36
N LEU A 20 7.74 7.91 -1.07
CA LEU A 20 7.86 7.95 -2.53
C LEU A 20 9.09 7.18 -3.01
N ALA A 21 10.26 7.47 -2.43
CA ALA A 21 11.53 6.81 -2.79
C ALA A 21 11.48 5.30 -2.55
N ALA A 22 10.90 4.87 -1.41
CA ALA A 22 10.74 3.47 -1.07
C ALA A 22 9.84 2.73 -2.07
N PHE A 23 8.66 3.29 -2.33
CA PHE A 23 7.67 2.65 -3.19
C PHE A 23 8.08 2.64 -4.68
N THR A 24 8.81 3.65 -5.14
CA THR A 24 9.33 3.66 -6.51
C THR A 24 10.58 2.79 -6.65
N GLY A 25 11.52 2.88 -5.73
CA GLY A 25 12.79 2.16 -5.79
C GLY A 25 12.68 0.66 -5.49
N ALA A 26 12.04 0.29 -4.37
CA ALA A 26 11.97 -1.10 -3.94
C ALA A 26 10.77 -1.87 -4.49
N LEU A 27 9.61 -1.23 -4.67
CA LEU A 27 8.42 -1.87 -5.21
C LEU A 27 8.23 -1.63 -6.72
N GLY A 28 9.01 -0.74 -7.34
CA GLY A 28 8.93 -0.46 -8.79
C GLY A 28 7.63 0.23 -9.20
N LEU A 29 6.94 0.89 -8.27
CA LEU A 29 5.75 1.67 -8.60
C LEU A 29 6.15 3.00 -9.25
N ARG A 30 5.27 3.56 -10.04
CA ARG A 30 5.54 4.80 -10.77
C ARG A 30 4.98 6.01 -10.02
N GLU A 31 5.79 7.03 -9.81
CA GLU A 31 5.30 8.34 -9.38
C GLU A 31 4.33 8.91 -10.42
N VAL A 32 3.23 9.48 -9.94
CA VAL A 32 2.19 10.10 -10.78
C VAL A 32 1.86 11.51 -10.38
N ALA A 33 2.14 11.90 -9.14
CA ALA A 33 1.98 13.26 -8.65
C ALA A 33 2.79 13.48 -7.38
N SER A 34 3.27 14.69 -7.19
CA SER A 34 3.82 15.19 -5.94
C SER A 34 3.60 16.69 -5.84
N GLY A 35 3.62 17.25 -4.64
CA GLY A 35 3.43 18.67 -4.41
C GLY A 35 2.85 18.98 -3.04
N GLN A 36 1.99 19.98 -2.97
CA GLN A 36 1.29 20.40 -1.75
C GLN A 36 -0.22 20.23 -1.92
N LEU A 37 -0.92 19.82 -0.85
CA LEU A 37 -2.37 19.76 -0.84
C LEU A 37 -2.96 21.14 -1.03
N SER A 38 -3.84 21.31 -2.03
CA SER A 38 -4.57 22.53 -2.20
C SER A 38 -5.58 22.73 -1.06
N GLU A 39 -5.87 23.98 -0.73
CA GLU A 39 -6.91 24.33 0.24
C GLU A 39 -8.26 23.66 -0.11
N ARG A 40 -8.61 23.64 -1.40
CA ARG A 40 -9.83 22.99 -1.89
C ARG A 40 -9.87 21.49 -1.55
N GLN A 41 -8.74 20.79 -1.69
CA GLN A 41 -8.66 19.36 -1.35
C GLN A 41 -8.77 19.15 0.16
N ALA A 42 -8.05 19.95 0.95
CA ALA A 42 -8.07 19.87 2.39
C ALA A 42 -9.49 20.10 2.97
N ILE A 43 -10.19 21.11 2.46
CA ILE A 43 -11.59 21.40 2.81
C ILE A 43 -12.50 20.23 2.40
N ALA A 44 -12.34 19.71 1.18
CA ALA A 44 -13.16 18.59 0.70
C ALA A 44 -13.00 17.31 1.53
N TRP A 45 -11.88 17.14 2.23
CA TRP A 45 -11.63 16.03 3.16
C TRP A 45 -12.10 16.32 4.59
N GLY A 46 -12.60 17.52 4.87
CA GLY A 46 -12.94 17.97 6.22
C GLY A 46 -11.72 18.24 7.10
N LEU A 47 -10.56 18.45 6.50
CA LEU A 47 -9.27 18.66 7.15
C LEU A 47 -8.59 19.93 6.65
N PRO A 48 -9.19 21.12 6.85
CA PRO A 48 -8.66 22.38 6.30
C PRO A 48 -7.24 22.70 6.79
N SER A 49 -6.86 22.24 7.98
CA SER A 49 -5.50 22.38 8.52
C SER A 49 -4.42 21.64 7.71
N MET A 50 -4.80 20.71 6.86
CA MET A 50 -3.88 19.98 5.97
C MET A 50 -3.56 20.74 4.68
N ALA A 51 -4.12 21.94 4.46
CA ALA A 51 -3.76 22.78 3.33
C ALA A 51 -2.26 23.10 3.37
N GLY A 52 -1.58 22.95 2.23
CA GLY A 52 -0.13 23.13 2.14
C GLY A 52 0.71 21.94 2.58
N SER A 53 0.12 20.89 3.16
CA SER A 53 0.87 19.66 3.50
C SER A 53 1.50 19.04 2.25
N PRO A 54 2.77 18.60 2.31
CA PRO A 54 3.40 17.92 1.20
C PRO A 54 2.70 16.58 0.94
N PHE A 55 2.62 16.20 -0.32
CA PHE A 55 2.14 14.87 -0.69
C PHE A 55 2.95 14.29 -1.85
N ALA A 56 2.95 12.97 -1.93
CA ALA A 56 3.40 12.20 -3.08
C ALA A 56 2.40 11.09 -3.39
N ALA A 57 2.36 10.65 -4.63
CA ALA A 57 1.47 9.59 -5.06
C ALA A 57 2.12 8.70 -6.11
N VAL A 58 1.93 7.39 -5.93
CA VAL A 58 2.43 6.36 -6.84
C VAL A 58 1.30 5.46 -7.32
N MET A 59 1.57 4.70 -8.38
CA MET A 59 0.61 3.81 -9.00
C MET A 59 1.33 2.63 -9.66
N SER A 60 0.73 1.44 -9.60
CA SER A 60 1.13 0.31 -10.42
C SER A 60 0.73 0.54 -11.90
N THR A 61 1.35 -0.22 -12.81
CA THR A 61 0.95 -0.27 -14.22
C THR A 61 -0.30 -1.11 -14.44
N ASP A 62 -0.72 -1.91 -13.45
CA ASP A 62 -1.90 -2.78 -13.52
C ASP A 62 -3.21 -1.99 -13.61
N ARG A 63 -4.24 -2.64 -14.15
CA ARG A 63 -5.59 -2.07 -14.24
C ARG A 63 -6.60 -2.87 -13.39
N PRO A 64 -7.64 -2.23 -12.82
CA PRO A 64 -7.87 -0.78 -12.80
C PRO A 64 -6.79 -0.05 -12.00
N ARG A 65 -6.50 1.19 -12.36
CA ARG A 65 -5.49 2.00 -11.68
C ARG A 65 -5.99 2.42 -10.30
N VAL A 66 -5.18 2.15 -9.29
CA VAL A 66 -5.41 2.56 -7.90
C VAL A 66 -4.26 3.46 -7.48
N LEU A 67 -4.60 4.62 -6.94
CA LEU A 67 -3.62 5.58 -6.45
C LEU A 67 -3.23 5.23 -5.02
N LEU A 68 -1.94 5.15 -4.75
CA LEU A 68 -1.37 5.12 -3.41
C LEU A 68 -0.79 6.49 -3.12
N ARG A 69 -1.28 7.15 -2.07
CA ARG A 69 -0.93 8.53 -1.77
C ARG A 69 -0.41 8.64 -0.34
N PHE A 70 0.68 9.38 -0.20
CA PHE A 70 1.32 9.71 1.06
C PHE A 70 1.12 11.18 1.31
N VAL A 71 0.62 11.55 2.48
CA VAL A 71 0.39 12.95 2.85
C VAL A 71 1.16 13.24 4.13
N GLY A 72 2.02 14.24 4.08
CA GLY A 72 2.80 14.67 5.22
C GLY A 72 1.90 15.22 6.31
N CYS A 73 2.08 14.73 7.51
CA CYS A 73 1.47 15.28 8.71
C CYS A 73 2.44 15.20 9.89
N ASP A 74 2.36 16.17 10.78
CA ASP A 74 3.06 16.10 12.06
C ASP A 74 2.39 15.04 12.93
N ALA A 75 2.86 13.80 12.83
CA ALA A 75 2.35 12.73 13.64
C ALA A 75 2.86 12.91 15.08
N SER A 76 1.97 13.20 15.99
CA SER A 76 2.30 13.36 17.41
C SER A 76 2.72 12.05 18.11
N ALA A 77 2.41 10.89 17.52
CA ALA A 77 2.91 9.58 17.92
C ALA A 77 2.74 8.56 16.78
N PRO A 78 3.73 7.71 16.52
CA PRO A 78 3.56 6.60 15.59
C PRO A 78 2.50 5.63 16.14
N VAL A 79 1.50 5.34 15.32
CA VAL A 79 0.51 4.30 15.63
C VAL A 79 1.14 2.95 15.30
N ALA A 80 1.24 2.08 16.30
CA ALA A 80 1.72 0.72 16.05
C ALA A 80 0.78 -0.01 15.08
N PRO A 81 1.30 -0.70 14.06
CA PRO A 81 0.48 -1.44 13.11
C PRO A 81 -0.42 -2.45 13.82
N LEU A 82 -1.66 -2.60 13.35
CA LEU A 82 -2.67 -3.54 13.86
C LEU A 82 -3.07 -3.32 15.34
N SER A 83 -2.75 -2.18 15.92
CA SER A 83 -3.07 -1.85 17.32
C SER A 83 -4.38 -1.09 17.48
N THR A 84 -4.97 -0.62 16.39
CA THR A 84 -6.21 0.19 16.39
C THR A 84 -7.27 -0.41 15.51
N PHE A 85 -8.54 -0.07 15.78
CA PHE A 85 -9.64 -0.32 14.85
C PHE A 85 -9.60 0.69 13.70
N GLY A 86 -10.09 0.31 12.54
CA GLY A 86 -10.09 1.16 11.35
C GLY A 86 -9.31 0.53 10.19
N TRP A 87 -9.00 1.34 9.20
CA TRP A 87 -8.22 0.91 8.04
C TRP A 87 -6.76 0.72 8.43
N ASN A 88 -6.28 -0.52 8.37
CA ASN A 88 -4.96 -0.88 8.88
C ASN A 88 -3.93 -1.13 7.79
N ALA A 89 -4.32 -1.78 6.70
CA ALA A 89 -3.36 -2.22 5.69
C ALA A 89 -3.95 -2.16 4.27
N ALA A 90 -3.05 -2.13 3.29
CA ALA A 90 -3.37 -2.39 1.90
C ALA A 90 -2.74 -3.71 1.46
N GLU A 91 -3.48 -4.51 0.69
CA GLU A 91 -2.98 -5.75 0.12
C GLU A 91 -2.77 -5.57 -1.39
N LEU A 92 -1.51 -5.77 -1.82
CA LEU A 92 -1.09 -5.62 -3.20
C LEU A 92 -0.79 -6.99 -3.82
N HIS A 93 -1.21 -7.16 -5.07
CA HIS A 93 -0.75 -8.30 -5.85
C HIS A 93 0.75 -8.23 -6.09
N VAL A 94 1.43 -9.38 -6.00
CA VAL A 94 2.81 -9.52 -6.44
C VAL A 94 2.97 -10.76 -7.32
N ARG A 95 3.94 -10.71 -8.23
CA ARG A 95 4.19 -11.82 -9.15
C ARG A 95 4.91 -12.96 -8.46
N ASP A 96 5.90 -12.66 -7.62
CA ASP A 96 6.71 -13.60 -6.86
C ASP A 96 7.06 -13.00 -5.51
N VAL A 97 6.42 -13.50 -4.47
CA VAL A 97 6.59 -12.98 -3.10
C VAL A 97 7.95 -13.31 -2.52
N ASN A 98 8.54 -14.46 -2.90
CA ASN A 98 9.84 -14.88 -2.38
C ASN A 98 10.99 -14.08 -3.01
N ALA A 99 10.95 -13.88 -4.32
CA ALA A 99 11.93 -13.02 -5.00
C ALA A 99 11.85 -11.57 -4.49
N LEU A 100 10.64 -11.07 -4.27
CA LEU A 100 10.42 -9.73 -3.72
C LEU A 100 10.95 -9.63 -2.28
N ALA A 101 10.70 -10.63 -1.43
CA ALA A 101 11.24 -10.67 -0.06
C ALA A 101 12.76 -10.56 -0.04
N GLY A 102 13.46 -11.30 -0.93
CA GLY A 102 14.92 -11.23 -1.05
C GLY A 102 15.43 -9.80 -1.36
N ARG A 103 14.71 -9.05 -2.19
CA ARG A 103 15.07 -7.66 -2.50
C ARG A 103 14.77 -6.70 -1.36
N LEU A 104 13.69 -6.91 -0.64
CA LEU A 104 13.28 -6.00 0.44
C LEU A 104 14.14 -6.14 1.70
N GLN A 105 14.88 -7.24 1.89
CA GLN A 105 15.75 -7.46 3.05
C GLN A 105 16.79 -6.36 3.29
N ALA A 106 17.30 -5.74 2.23
CA ALA A 106 18.28 -4.67 2.31
C ALA A 106 17.71 -3.28 2.01
N GLY A 107 16.38 -3.18 1.91
CA GLY A 107 15.67 -1.99 1.49
C GLY A 107 15.06 -1.18 2.63
N PRO A 108 14.29 -0.16 2.29
CA PRO A 108 13.62 0.72 3.25
C PRO A 108 12.36 0.09 3.88
N PHE A 109 11.98 -1.13 3.50
CA PHE A 109 10.86 -1.86 4.06
C PHE A 109 11.32 -2.83 5.14
N GLU A 110 10.63 -2.84 6.27
CA GLU A 110 10.80 -3.87 7.29
C GLU A 110 9.89 -5.05 7.00
N ILE A 111 10.44 -6.28 6.90
CA ILE A 111 9.64 -7.50 6.79
C ILE A 111 9.22 -7.93 8.18
N ILE A 112 7.96 -7.66 8.56
CA ILE A 112 7.39 -8.03 9.87
C ILE A 112 6.75 -9.43 9.86
N GLY A 113 6.40 -9.93 8.67
CA GLY A 113 5.92 -11.30 8.46
C GLY A 113 6.53 -11.86 7.19
N PRO A 114 7.45 -12.85 7.27
CA PRO A 114 8.08 -13.43 6.08
C PRO A 114 7.08 -14.17 5.20
N PRO A 115 7.42 -14.44 3.92
CA PRO A 115 6.55 -15.18 3.01
C PRO A 115 6.03 -16.47 3.61
N ARG A 116 4.71 -16.68 3.55
CA ARG A 116 4.03 -17.89 4.02
C ARG A 116 2.96 -18.33 3.02
N ASP A 117 2.83 -19.65 2.89
CA ASP A 117 1.69 -20.25 2.19
C ASP A 117 0.47 -20.24 3.12
N LEU A 118 -0.56 -19.51 2.72
CA LEU A 118 -1.76 -19.31 3.52
C LEU A 118 -2.73 -20.49 3.45
N LEU A 119 -2.67 -21.30 2.38
CA LEU A 119 -3.57 -22.43 2.14
C LEU A 119 -2.89 -23.79 2.22
N GLY A 120 -1.57 -23.85 2.38
CA GLY A 120 -0.78 -25.07 2.47
C GLY A 120 -0.61 -25.84 1.14
N ASN A 121 -0.96 -25.22 0.02
CA ASN A 121 -0.88 -25.82 -1.32
C ASN A 121 -0.19 -24.91 -2.37
N GLY A 122 0.47 -23.83 -1.93
CA GLY A 122 1.15 -22.87 -2.80
C GLY A 122 0.22 -21.95 -3.59
N ALA A 123 -1.10 -22.06 -3.43
CA ALA A 123 -2.07 -21.29 -4.20
C ALA A 123 -2.05 -19.80 -3.86
N VAL A 124 -1.84 -19.48 -2.59
CA VAL A 124 -1.76 -18.11 -2.08
C VAL A 124 -0.59 -18.01 -1.11
N GLN A 125 0.37 -17.19 -1.44
CA GLN A 125 1.50 -16.89 -0.58
C GLN A 125 1.53 -15.39 -0.30
N ALA A 126 1.78 -14.99 0.93
CA ALA A 126 1.82 -13.60 1.34
C ALA A 126 2.93 -13.30 2.34
N MET A 127 3.39 -12.05 2.33
CA MET A 127 4.25 -11.49 3.37
C MET A 127 3.70 -10.15 3.85
N GLN A 128 4.13 -9.72 5.03
CA GLN A 128 3.77 -8.44 5.62
C GLN A 128 5.02 -7.57 5.72
N VAL A 129 4.90 -6.33 5.28
CA VAL A 129 5.98 -5.36 5.35
C VAL A 129 5.48 -4.01 5.86
N LEU A 130 6.37 -3.28 6.52
CA LEU A 130 6.19 -1.88 6.87
C LEU A 130 7.06 -1.00 5.99
N GLY A 131 6.48 0.01 5.41
CA GLY A 131 7.19 1.08 4.73
C GLY A 131 7.75 2.12 5.72
N PRO A 132 8.59 3.07 5.25
CA PRO A 132 9.26 4.06 6.10
C PRO A 132 8.31 4.99 6.84
N GLY A 133 7.09 5.21 6.35
CA GLY A 133 6.02 5.96 7.01
C GLY A 133 5.06 5.08 7.79
N SER A 134 5.45 3.85 8.16
CA SER A 134 4.61 2.84 8.80
C SER A 134 3.43 2.37 7.93
N GLU A 135 3.57 2.45 6.63
CA GLU A 135 2.59 1.89 5.69
C GLU A 135 2.61 0.36 5.78
N LEU A 136 1.58 -0.21 6.38
CA LEU A 136 1.44 -1.66 6.44
C LEU A 136 0.91 -2.21 5.11
N LEU A 137 1.68 -3.10 4.51
CA LEU A 137 1.32 -3.79 3.28
C LEU A 137 1.30 -5.30 3.47
N TYR A 138 0.31 -5.94 2.87
CA TYR A 138 0.32 -7.36 2.56
C TYR A 138 0.71 -7.49 1.08
N LEU A 139 1.77 -8.22 0.80
CA LEU A 139 2.25 -8.47 -0.56
C LEU A 139 1.93 -9.92 -0.90
N THR A 140 0.91 -10.11 -1.76
CA THR A 140 0.26 -11.41 -1.95
C THR A 140 0.40 -11.91 -3.39
N GLN A 141 0.97 -13.10 -3.51
CA GLN A 141 1.03 -13.86 -4.75
C GLN A 141 -0.14 -14.84 -4.80
N ILE A 142 -0.90 -14.79 -5.90
CA ILE A 142 -2.00 -15.73 -6.15
C ILE A 142 -1.63 -16.57 -7.39
N SER A 143 -1.39 -17.86 -7.18
CA SER A 143 -0.96 -18.79 -8.23
C SER A 143 -2.12 -19.63 -8.78
N GLN A 144 -3.18 -19.86 -8.00
CA GLN A 144 -4.32 -20.69 -8.40
C GLN A 144 -5.23 -19.97 -9.41
N SER A 145 -5.49 -20.60 -10.55
CA SER A 145 -6.25 -20.00 -11.67
C SER A 145 -7.67 -19.57 -11.28
N GLY A 146 -8.38 -20.32 -10.45
CA GLY A 146 -9.73 -19.98 -9.99
C GLY A 146 -9.75 -18.70 -9.13
N MET A 147 -8.77 -18.55 -8.25
CA MET A 147 -8.64 -17.32 -7.43
C MET A 147 -8.16 -16.13 -8.27
N GLN A 148 -7.29 -16.35 -9.26
CA GLN A 148 -6.88 -15.31 -10.21
C GLN A 148 -8.06 -14.79 -11.02
N HIS A 149 -9.07 -15.61 -11.30
CA HIS A 149 -10.28 -15.17 -11.98
C HIS A 149 -11.07 -14.15 -11.13
N THR A 150 -11.11 -14.36 -9.81
CA THR A 150 -11.85 -13.49 -8.89
C THR A 150 -11.08 -12.22 -8.54
N TYR A 151 -9.79 -12.35 -8.21
CA TYR A 151 -8.99 -11.24 -7.66
C TYR A 151 -8.05 -10.59 -8.68
N GLY A 152 -7.87 -11.22 -9.83
CA GLY A 152 -6.92 -10.79 -10.86
C GLY A 152 -5.54 -11.43 -10.67
N ARG A 153 -4.61 -11.03 -11.52
CA ARG A 153 -3.21 -11.45 -11.52
C ARG A 153 -2.33 -10.21 -11.61
N ALA A 154 -1.18 -10.22 -10.93
CA ALA A 154 -0.18 -9.18 -11.10
C ALA A 154 0.38 -9.24 -12.53
N ALA A 155 0.19 -8.18 -13.30
CA ALA A 155 0.82 -8.03 -14.62
C ALA A 155 2.24 -7.46 -14.46
N ALA A 156 2.45 -6.59 -13.48
CA ALA A 156 3.74 -6.10 -13.05
C ALA A 156 4.33 -6.97 -11.93
N GLU A 157 5.57 -6.74 -11.54
CA GLU A 157 6.20 -7.42 -10.41
C GLU A 157 5.46 -7.11 -9.10
N VAL A 158 5.17 -5.83 -8.86
CA VAL A 158 4.21 -5.37 -7.86
C VAL A 158 3.03 -4.75 -8.60
N GLY A 159 1.88 -5.36 -8.44
CA GLY A 159 0.64 -4.98 -9.08
C GLY A 159 -0.14 -3.95 -8.26
N ARG A 160 -1.43 -3.87 -8.57
CA ARG A 160 -2.35 -2.93 -7.90
C ARG A 160 -2.76 -3.44 -6.52
N PRO A 161 -3.17 -2.54 -5.62
CA PRO A 161 -3.98 -2.92 -4.47
C PRO A 161 -5.30 -3.56 -4.91
N PHE A 162 -5.72 -4.62 -4.23
CA PHE A 162 -6.97 -5.32 -4.49
C PHE A 162 -7.82 -5.53 -3.25
N ILE A 163 -7.22 -5.43 -2.06
CA ILE A 163 -7.89 -5.49 -0.77
C ILE A 163 -7.40 -4.32 0.10
N VAL A 164 -8.27 -3.81 0.96
CA VAL A 164 -7.93 -2.99 2.11
C VAL A 164 -8.41 -3.67 3.38
N VAL A 165 -7.56 -3.72 4.39
CA VAL A 165 -7.81 -4.45 5.63
C VAL A 165 -8.40 -3.50 6.66
N LEU A 166 -9.59 -3.82 7.14
CA LEU A 166 -10.30 -3.10 8.19
C LEU A 166 -10.28 -3.91 9.48
N GLY A 167 -9.66 -3.36 10.52
CA GLY A 167 -9.73 -3.92 11.87
C GLY A 167 -11.08 -3.56 12.51
N VAL A 168 -11.79 -4.56 12.98
CA VAL A 168 -13.07 -4.42 13.69
C VAL A 168 -13.02 -5.15 15.04
N ARG A 169 -13.97 -4.81 15.93
CA ARG A 169 -14.18 -5.55 17.19
C ARG A 169 -14.78 -6.91 16.92
#